data_d9fa4857fd1b0bc0125b00f0b44e85ec
#
_entry.id   d9fa4857fd1b0bc0125b00f0b44e85ec
#
_cell.length_a   1.000
_cell.length_b   1.000
_cell.length_c   1.000
_cell.angle_alpha   90.00
_cell.angle_beta   90.00
_cell.angle_gamma   90.00
#
_symmetry.space_group_name_H-M   'P 1'
#
loop_
_entity.id
_entity.type
_entity.pdbx_description
1 polymer ?
#
loop_
_entity_poly.entity_id
_entity_poly.type
_entity_poly.pdbx_seq_one_letter_code
_entity_poly.pdbx_strand_id
1 'polypeptide(L)'
;MRASIILALLLSLVSMAVASSPTRAEEPRNATLFKDPQCSCCEEYADYLRANGFDVKVVNTHDLATINEQHGVPADLQGCHVTMIDGYVVGGHIPLKVIKRLLSEKPAITGITLPGMPNGSPGMYGKKTEPFQIYEIGKGPKRIYATE
;
A
#
# COMPACT_ATOMS: atom_id res chain seq x y z
N MET A 1 75.33 -29.23 18.77
CA MET A 1 74.77 -28.70 17.56
C MET A 1 73.34 -29.27 17.39
N ARG A 2 72.33 -28.65 17.93
CA ARG A 2 70.92 -28.98 17.67
C ARG A 2 70.16 -27.66 17.85
N ALA A 3 69.78 -27.03 16.72
CA ALA A 3 68.96 -25.86 16.67
C ALA A 3 67.51 -26.29 16.83
N SER A 4 66.83 -25.88 17.88
CA SER A 4 65.40 -26.04 18.08
C SER A 4 64.66 -24.81 17.51
N ILE A 5 64.00 -25.01 16.43
CA ILE A 5 63.13 -24.02 15.83
C ILE A 5 61.76 -24.08 16.54
N ILE A 6 61.47 -23.08 17.37
CA ILE A 6 60.18 -22.92 18.00
C ILE A 6 59.28 -22.15 17.00
N LEU A 7 58.39 -22.89 16.37
CA LEU A 7 57.38 -22.33 15.47
C LEU A 7 56.22 -21.77 16.33
N ALA A 8 56.21 -20.47 16.50
CA ALA A 8 55.09 -19.77 17.17
C ALA A 8 53.89 -19.69 16.22
N LEU A 9 52.87 -20.49 16.47
CA LEU A 9 51.56 -20.36 15.83
C LEU A 9 50.83 -19.14 16.41
N LEU A 10 50.83 -18.04 15.67
CA LEU A 10 49.92 -16.90 15.94
C LEU A 10 48.56 -17.25 15.40
N LEU A 11 47.66 -17.69 16.27
CA LEU A 11 46.24 -17.84 15.98
C LEU A 11 45.62 -16.45 15.95
N SER A 12 45.47 -15.87 14.75
CA SER A 12 44.73 -14.64 14.53
C SER A 12 43.24 -14.92 14.63
N LEU A 13 42.66 -14.65 15.77
CA LEU A 13 41.17 -14.58 15.94
C LEU A 13 40.64 -13.36 15.19
N VAL A 14 40.21 -13.56 13.95
CA VAL A 14 39.41 -12.58 13.23
C VAL A 14 38.02 -12.60 13.83
N SER A 15 37.79 -11.71 14.79
CA SER A 15 36.44 -11.43 15.31
C SER A 15 35.64 -10.76 14.21
N MET A 16 34.79 -11.52 13.51
CA MET A 16 33.75 -10.97 12.62
C MET A 16 32.72 -10.27 13.49
N ALA A 17 32.86 -8.97 13.66
CA ALA A 17 31.80 -8.14 14.21
C ALA A 17 30.60 -8.11 13.22
N VAL A 18 29.60 -8.92 13.49
CA VAL A 18 28.31 -8.84 12.78
C VAL A 18 27.69 -7.49 13.16
N ALA A 19 27.86 -6.50 12.29
CA ALA A 19 27.18 -5.23 12.42
C ALA A 19 25.69 -5.46 12.21
N SER A 20 24.95 -5.63 13.32
CA SER A 20 23.48 -5.59 13.28
C SER A 20 23.06 -4.18 12.90
N SER A 21 22.75 -3.96 11.63
CA SER A 21 22.14 -2.69 11.20
C SER A 21 20.82 -2.52 11.95
N PRO A 22 20.59 -1.41 12.65
CA PRO A 22 19.31 -1.17 13.29
C PRO A 22 18.25 -1.16 12.19
N THR A 23 17.26 -2.04 12.31
CA THR A 23 16.05 -2.00 11.47
C THR A 23 15.36 -0.67 11.74
N ARG A 24 15.60 0.31 10.88
CA ARG A 24 14.89 1.59 10.95
C ARG A 24 13.41 1.28 10.71
N ALA A 25 12.59 1.51 11.72
CA ALA A 25 11.13 1.47 11.53
C ALA A 25 10.80 2.39 10.36
N GLU A 26 10.13 1.85 9.34
CA GLU A 26 9.70 2.65 8.19
C GLU A 26 8.72 3.71 8.72
N GLU A 27 8.99 4.99 8.44
CA GLU A 27 8.10 6.08 8.83
C GLU A 27 6.72 5.87 8.20
N PRO A 28 5.63 6.17 8.94
CA PRO A 28 4.27 6.02 8.39
C PRO A 28 4.12 6.81 7.10
N ARG A 29 3.56 6.16 6.07
CA ARG A 29 3.29 6.81 4.78
C ARG A 29 2.04 7.64 4.87
N ASN A 30 2.12 8.90 4.45
CA ASN A 30 0.98 9.80 4.44
C ASN A 30 -0.07 9.36 3.40
N ALA A 31 -1.32 9.33 3.82
CA ALA A 31 -2.48 9.08 2.97
C ALA A 31 -3.58 10.12 3.26
N THR A 32 -4.25 10.60 2.22
CA THR A 32 -5.43 11.45 2.37
C THR A 32 -6.63 10.73 1.77
N LEU A 33 -7.61 10.41 2.59
CA LEU A 33 -8.82 9.71 2.19
C LEU A 33 -10.00 10.68 2.15
N PHE A 34 -10.56 10.90 0.96
CA PHE A 34 -11.76 11.69 0.72
C PHE A 34 -12.98 10.76 0.67
N LYS A 35 -14.00 11.04 1.44
CA LYS A 35 -15.20 10.20 1.56
C LYS A 35 -16.47 10.99 1.75
N ASP A 36 -17.59 10.39 1.40
CA ASP A 36 -18.89 10.89 1.82
C ASP A 36 -18.99 10.85 3.36
N PRO A 37 -19.49 11.92 4.01
CA PRO A 37 -19.64 11.97 5.48
C PRO A 37 -20.41 10.79 6.07
N GLN A 38 -21.37 10.24 5.33
CA GLN A 38 -22.23 9.14 5.79
C GLN A 38 -21.66 7.75 5.51
N CYS A 39 -20.49 7.63 4.85
CA CYS A 39 -19.88 6.36 4.52
C CYS A 39 -19.14 5.77 5.74
N SER A 40 -19.77 4.85 6.47
CA SER A 40 -19.17 4.17 7.62
C SER A 40 -18.07 3.18 7.21
N CYS A 41 -18.25 2.41 6.14
CA CYS A 41 -17.24 1.46 5.68
C CYS A 41 -15.94 2.15 5.23
N CYS A 42 -16.00 3.44 4.87
CA CYS A 42 -14.82 4.21 4.53
C CYS A 42 -13.97 4.55 5.78
N GLU A 43 -14.60 4.72 6.96
CA GLU A 43 -13.85 4.84 8.22
C GLU A 43 -13.15 3.53 8.58
N GLU A 44 -13.84 2.40 8.45
CA GLU A 44 -13.25 1.08 8.66
C GLU A 44 -12.04 0.84 7.74
N TYR A 45 -12.12 1.35 6.50
CA TYR A 45 -11.00 1.27 5.58
C TYR A 45 -9.85 2.21 5.98
N ALA A 46 -10.14 3.41 6.46
CA ALA A 46 -9.12 4.31 6.98
C ALA A 46 -8.40 3.68 8.19
N ASP A 47 -9.13 3.03 9.10
CA ASP A 47 -8.56 2.33 10.25
C ASP A 47 -7.74 1.12 9.82
N TYR A 48 -8.18 0.38 8.81
CA TYR A 48 -7.38 -0.68 8.20
C TYR A 48 -6.04 -0.16 7.68
N LEU A 49 -6.01 0.97 6.98
CA LEU A 49 -4.77 1.59 6.51
C LEU A 49 -3.87 2.03 7.67
N ARG A 50 -4.44 2.68 8.71
CA ARG A 50 -3.70 3.10 9.91
C ARG A 50 -3.05 1.92 10.61
N ALA A 51 -3.79 0.82 10.79
CA ALA A 51 -3.29 -0.42 11.38
C ALA A 51 -2.15 -1.06 10.57
N ASN A 52 -1.98 -0.65 9.31
CA ASN A 52 -0.97 -1.17 8.39
C ASN A 52 0.13 -0.15 8.02
N GLY A 53 0.35 0.87 8.87
CA GLY A 53 1.50 1.76 8.79
C GLY A 53 1.30 2.99 7.92
N PHE A 54 0.04 3.40 7.67
CA PHE A 54 -0.24 4.68 7.04
C PHE A 54 -0.68 5.73 8.05
N ASP A 55 -0.25 6.96 7.87
CA ASP A 55 -0.83 8.13 8.53
C ASP A 55 -1.97 8.66 7.66
N VAL A 56 -3.22 8.38 8.09
CA VAL A 56 -4.40 8.63 7.26
C VAL A 56 -5.15 9.86 7.76
N LYS A 57 -5.13 10.91 6.93
CA LYS A 57 -6.01 12.07 7.07
C LYS A 57 -7.34 11.79 6.37
N VAL A 58 -8.45 11.74 7.10
CA VAL A 58 -9.80 11.62 6.52
C VAL A 58 -10.35 13.01 6.24
N VAL A 59 -10.90 13.19 5.03
CA VAL A 59 -11.55 14.42 4.59
C VAL A 59 -12.99 14.09 4.17
N ASN A 60 -13.95 14.53 4.96
CA ASN A 60 -15.36 14.42 4.61
C ASN A 60 -15.72 15.43 3.53
N THR A 61 -16.41 15.00 2.49
CA THR A 61 -16.81 15.84 1.36
C THR A 61 -18.11 15.36 0.72
N HIS A 62 -18.92 16.29 0.24
CA HIS A 62 -20.06 16.01 -0.63
C HIS A 62 -19.70 16.12 -2.13
N ASP A 63 -18.46 16.53 -2.44
CA ASP A 63 -17.97 16.76 -3.81
C ASP A 63 -17.08 15.60 -4.31
N LEU A 64 -17.32 14.38 -3.81
CA LEU A 64 -16.48 13.22 -4.13
C LEU A 64 -16.44 12.91 -5.63
N ALA A 65 -17.53 13.13 -6.35
CA ALA A 65 -17.59 12.97 -7.80
C ALA A 65 -16.60 13.90 -8.51
N THR A 66 -16.59 15.18 -8.13
CA THR A 66 -15.64 16.17 -8.67
C THR A 66 -14.19 15.79 -8.36
N ILE A 67 -13.93 15.34 -7.14
CA ILE A 67 -12.58 14.88 -6.74
C ILE A 67 -12.15 13.68 -7.59
N ASN A 68 -13.01 12.69 -7.78
CA ASN A 68 -12.73 11.54 -8.64
C ASN A 68 -12.42 11.96 -10.09
N GLU A 69 -13.21 12.87 -10.66
CA GLU A 69 -13.00 13.40 -12.02
C GLU A 69 -11.67 14.13 -12.14
N GLN A 70 -11.34 15.00 -11.19
CA GLN A 70 -10.07 15.75 -11.15
C GLN A 70 -8.85 14.82 -11.11
N HIS A 71 -9.01 13.65 -10.49
CA HIS A 71 -7.98 12.63 -10.39
C HIS A 71 -8.08 11.54 -11.47
N GLY A 72 -8.93 11.74 -12.47
CA GLY A 72 -9.04 10.86 -13.64
C GLY A 72 -9.63 9.48 -13.35
N VAL A 73 -10.44 9.34 -12.29
CA VAL A 73 -11.16 8.10 -11.98
C VAL A 73 -12.38 8.00 -12.91
N PRO A 74 -12.45 7.01 -13.81
CA PRO A 74 -13.60 6.82 -14.68
C PRO A 74 -14.90 6.64 -13.88
N ALA A 75 -16.01 7.20 -14.37
CA ALA A 75 -17.29 7.19 -13.64
C ALA A 75 -17.78 5.78 -13.27
N ASP A 76 -17.54 4.79 -14.13
CA ASP A 76 -17.89 3.37 -13.90
C ASP A 76 -16.93 2.65 -12.93
N LEU A 77 -15.86 3.30 -12.51
CA LEU A 77 -14.85 2.79 -11.57
C LEU A 77 -14.81 3.55 -10.24
N GLN A 78 -15.67 4.54 -10.05
CA GLN A 78 -15.75 5.30 -8.82
C GLN A 78 -16.36 4.49 -7.68
N GLY A 79 -15.92 4.78 -6.46
CA GLY A 79 -16.45 4.22 -5.22
C GLY A 79 -16.92 5.30 -4.26
N CYS A 80 -17.20 4.91 -3.03
CA CYS A 80 -17.65 5.83 -1.96
C CYS A 80 -16.51 6.59 -1.28
N HIS A 81 -15.28 6.36 -1.66
CA HIS A 81 -14.09 7.10 -1.26
C HIS A 81 -12.97 6.98 -2.29
N VAL A 82 -12.04 7.89 -2.21
CA VAL A 82 -10.77 7.86 -2.95
C VAL A 82 -9.65 8.28 -2.00
N THR A 83 -8.52 7.58 -2.06
CA THR A 83 -7.36 7.84 -1.22
C THR A 83 -6.16 8.24 -2.09
N MET A 84 -5.45 9.28 -1.67
CA MET A 84 -4.20 9.72 -2.28
C MET A 84 -3.04 9.18 -1.46
N ILE A 85 -2.15 8.40 -2.08
CA ILE A 85 -0.96 7.81 -1.43
C ILE A 85 0.24 7.97 -2.36
N ASP A 86 1.30 8.65 -1.93
CA ASP A 86 2.54 8.84 -2.70
C ASP A 86 2.31 9.28 -4.16
N GLY A 87 1.30 10.13 -4.40
CA GLY A 87 0.93 10.61 -5.73
C GLY A 87 0.01 9.67 -6.53
N TYR A 88 -0.27 8.48 -6.04
CA TYR A 88 -1.24 7.57 -6.65
C TYR A 88 -2.66 7.78 -6.12
N VAL A 89 -3.62 7.55 -7.00
CA VAL A 89 -5.05 7.47 -6.69
C VAL A 89 -5.42 6.02 -6.36
N VAL A 90 -5.95 5.78 -5.17
CA VAL A 90 -6.41 4.46 -4.72
C VAL A 90 -7.90 4.54 -4.42
N GLY A 91 -8.71 4.00 -5.31
CA GLY A 91 -10.17 3.99 -5.19
C GLY A 91 -10.70 2.70 -4.57
N GLY A 92 -11.66 2.82 -3.64
CA GLY A 92 -12.29 1.67 -3.00
C GLY A 92 -11.39 0.90 -2.03
N HIS A 93 -11.84 -0.26 -1.60
CA HIS A 93 -11.29 -1.05 -0.50
C HIS A 93 -10.14 -1.98 -0.96
N ILE A 94 -9.05 -1.40 -1.47
CA ILE A 94 -7.90 -2.14 -2.02
C ILE A 94 -7.15 -2.90 -0.92
N PRO A 95 -6.85 -4.22 -1.08
CA PRO A 95 -6.02 -4.96 -0.15
C PRO A 95 -4.59 -4.40 -0.06
N LEU A 96 -4.03 -4.37 1.16
CA LEU A 96 -2.70 -3.84 1.45
C LEU A 96 -1.60 -4.41 0.55
N LYS A 97 -1.67 -5.71 0.24
CA LYS A 97 -0.69 -6.38 -0.64
C LYS A 97 -0.60 -5.68 -2.00
N VAL A 98 -1.75 -5.27 -2.55
CA VAL A 98 -1.82 -4.58 -3.85
C VAL A 98 -1.33 -3.14 -3.75
N ILE A 99 -1.66 -2.44 -2.66
CA ILE A 99 -1.11 -1.09 -2.39
C ILE A 99 0.41 -1.16 -2.28
N LYS A 100 0.95 -2.09 -1.49
CA LYS A 100 2.41 -2.26 -1.34
C LYS A 100 3.09 -2.56 -2.68
N ARG A 101 2.47 -3.39 -3.51
CA ARG A 101 2.95 -3.67 -4.87
C ARG A 101 2.98 -2.39 -5.71
N LEU A 102 1.89 -1.61 -5.74
CA LEU A 102 1.82 -0.33 -6.45
C LEU A 102 2.95 0.62 -6.03
N LEU A 103 3.14 0.79 -4.72
CA LEU A 103 4.13 1.71 -4.17
C LEU A 103 5.58 1.23 -4.37
N SER A 104 5.80 -0.07 -4.55
CA SER A 104 7.14 -0.63 -4.81
C SER A 104 7.49 -0.63 -6.29
N GLU A 105 6.55 -1.01 -7.16
CA GLU A 105 6.75 -1.08 -8.61
C GLU A 105 6.76 0.30 -9.28
N LYS A 106 6.04 1.26 -8.70
CA LYS A 106 5.91 2.64 -9.19
C LYS A 106 5.58 2.74 -10.68
N PRO A 107 4.55 2.01 -11.16
CA PRO A 107 4.19 2.04 -12.57
C PRO A 107 3.74 3.45 -13.01
N ALA A 108 3.89 3.75 -14.30
CA ALA A 108 3.47 5.03 -14.88
C ALA A 108 1.95 5.07 -15.16
N ILE A 109 1.14 4.92 -14.10
CA ILE A 109 -0.32 5.01 -14.11
C ILE A 109 -0.78 6.07 -13.11
N THR A 110 -2.03 6.55 -13.23
CA THR A 110 -2.60 7.49 -12.26
C THR A 110 -2.88 6.81 -10.92
N GLY A 111 -3.29 5.55 -10.95
CA GLY A 111 -3.62 4.80 -9.75
C GLY A 111 -4.34 3.49 -10.03
N ILE A 112 -5.01 2.97 -9.01
CA ILE A 112 -5.77 1.71 -9.06
C ILE A 112 -7.10 1.86 -8.33
N THR A 113 -8.10 1.05 -8.70
CA THR A 113 -9.42 1.08 -8.06
C THR A 113 -10.06 -0.31 -7.99
N LEU A 114 -10.77 -0.57 -6.88
CA LEU A 114 -11.66 -1.72 -6.68
C LEU A 114 -13.10 -1.19 -6.59
N PRO A 115 -13.84 -1.14 -7.71
CA PRO A 115 -15.20 -0.65 -7.71
C PRO A 115 -16.17 -1.62 -7.03
N GLY A 116 -17.35 -1.11 -6.62
CA GLY A 116 -18.46 -1.94 -6.15
C GLY A 116 -18.36 -2.39 -4.69
N MET A 117 -17.31 -2.05 -3.96
CA MET A 117 -17.17 -2.39 -2.53
C MET A 117 -17.50 -3.86 -2.22
N PRO A 118 -16.79 -4.81 -2.82
CA PRO A 118 -17.15 -6.22 -2.71
C PRO A 118 -17.02 -6.74 -1.28
N ASN A 119 -17.92 -7.63 -0.89
CA ASN A 119 -17.88 -8.29 0.42
C ASN A 119 -16.52 -8.94 0.68
N GLY A 120 -16.03 -8.82 1.92
CA GLY A 120 -14.76 -9.37 2.36
C GLY A 120 -13.53 -8.59 1.89
N SER A 121 -13.68 -7.46 1.18
CA SER A 121 -12.59 -6.51 0.99
C SER A 121 -12.29 -5.76 2.31
N PRO A 122 -11.08 -5.21 2.49
CA PRO A 122 -10.70 -4.55 3.74
C PRO A 122 -11.69 -3.49 4.20
N GLY A 123 -12.18 -3.54 5.45
CA GLY A 123 -13.18 -2.64 5.98
C GLY A 123 -14.64 -2.94 5.53
N MET A 124 -14.85 -3.97 4.72
CA MET A 124 -16.18 -4.43 4.33
C MET A 124 -16.60 -5.69 5.08
N TYR A 125 -17.89 -5.78 5.39
CA TYR A 125 -18.48 -6.96 6.00
C TYR A 125 -18.57 -8.13 5.01
N GLY A 126 -18.85 -9.32 5.56
CA GLY A 126 -19.10 -10.52 4.77
C GLY A 126 -17.83 -11.29 4.42
N LYS A 127 -18.02 -12.33 3.61
CA LYS A 127 -16.92 -13.18 3.13
C LYS A 127 -16.66 -12.89 1.66
N LYS A 128 -15.40 -12.94 1.27
CA LYS A 128 -15.00 -12.92 -0.12
C LYS A 128 -15.55 -14.16 -0.84
N THR A 129 -16.35 -13.96 -1.86
CA THR A 129 -16.97 -15.03 -2.67
C THR A 129 -16.36 -15.14 -4.06
N GLU A 130 -15.74 -14.06 -4.54
CA GLU A 130 -15.14 -13.94 -5.86
C GLU A 130 -13.79 -13.22 -5.79
N PRO A 131 -12.90 -13.46 -6.77
CA PRO A 131 -11.67 -12.68 -6.87
C PRO A 131 -11.96 -11.20 -7.07
N PHE A 132 -11.23 -10.34 -6.37
CA PHE A 132 -11.33 -8.89 -6.54
C PHE A 132 -10.66 -8.48 -7.84
N GLN A 133 -11.42 -7.84 -8.73
CA GLN A 133 -10.90 -7.25 -9.97
C GLN A 133 -10.47 -5.81 -9.69
N ILE A 134 -9.18 -5.56 -9.62
CA ILE A 134 -8.59 -4.24 -9.38
C ILE A 134 -8.13 -3.67 -10.70
N TYR A 135 -8.62 -2.48 -11.03
CA TYR A 135 -8.39 -1.84 -12.32
C TYR A 135 -7.38 -0.72 -12.22
N GLU A 136 -6.66 -0.48 -13.32
CA GLU A 136 -5.83 0.71 -13.47
C GLU A 136 -6.70 1.96 -13.65
N ILE A 137 -6.31 3.05 -13.00
CA ILE A 137 -6.76 4.40 -13.30
C ILE A 137 -5.73 5.03 -14.21
N GLY A 138 -6.14 5.41 -15.42
CA GLY A 138 -5.24 5.99 -16.41
C GLY A 138 -5.94 6.26 -17.73
N LYS A 139 -5.18 6.75 -18.72
CA LYS A 139 -5.70 7.00 -20.07
C LYS A 139 -5.76 5.70 -20.86
N GLY A 140 -6.83 5.51 -21.60
CA GLY A 140 -6.98 4.36 -22.51
C GLY A 140 -8.05 3.37 -22.07
N PRO A 141 -8.05 2.15 -22.64
CA PRO A 141 -9.04 1.14 -22.33
C PRO A 141 -8.89 0.63 -20.89
N LYS A 142 -10.00 0.22 -20.29
CA LYS A 142 -10.04 -0.39 -18.96
C LYS A 142 -9.12 -1.61 -18.89
N ARG A 143 -8.19 -1.63 -17.95
CA ARG A 143 -7.22 -2.71 -17.73
C ARG A 143 -7.26 -3.20 -16.31
N ILE A 144 -7.07 -4.51 -16.14
CA ILE A 144 -6.93 -5.13 -14.82
C ILE A 144 -5.48 -4.96 -14.38
N TYR A 145 -5.28 -4.33 -13.21
CA TYR A 145 -3.98 -4.22 -12.55
C TYR A 145 -3.66 -5.49 -11.75
N ALA A 146 -4.64 -6.00 -11.01
CA ALA A 146 -4.51 -7.20 -10.20
C ALA A 146 -5.83 -7.95 -10.06
N THR A 147 -5.72 -9.25 -9.86
CA THR A 147 -6.82 -10.13 -9.42
C THR A 147 -6.41 -10.76 -8.11
N GLU A 148 -7.18 -10.53 -7.04
CA GLU A 148 -6.87 -10.98 -5.67
C GLU A 148 -7.93 -11.91 -5.12
#